data_6c7384f405904270ec6378c707dffcff
#
_entry.id   6c7384f405904270ec6378c707dffcff
#
_cell.length_a   1.000
_cell.length_b   1.000
_cell.length_c   1.000
_cell.angle_alpha   90.00
_cell.angle_beta   90.00
_cell.angle_gamma   90.00
#
_symmetry.space_group_name_H-M   'P 1'
#
loop_
_entity.id
_entity.type
_entity.pdbx_description
1 polymer ?
#
loop_
_entity_poly.entity_id
_entity_poly.type
_entity_poly.pdbx_seq_one_letter_code
_entity_poly.pdbx_strand_id
1 'polypeptide(L)'
;MFLDWDADGFRRQFSEGLVAMLQRDSPGAWILVLANSMQDPQLRAALRGPIQEAYGRLEGIVAEGSEDDIAVFNRIREGTPHHLFRHWHSASRDAWRLVTNPMRQLRPMRLSRDPLKSLYRDFDPQAFNFSRPHLEPEIFREGDWQESSWRVLYNKFPFAPWHLLVVPDVHAGLPQYLTEDNHRQVMGLVGWLSERLPGVIMAYNSLGAGASVNHLHFQFAVMEETLPV
;
A
#
# COMPACT_ATOMS: atom_id res chain seq x y z
N MET A 1 6.34 -16.40 -14.68
CA MET A 1 5.91 -15.07 -15.19
C MET A 1 5.72 -14.13 -14.02
N PHE A 2 6.01 -12.84 -14.15
CA PHE A 2 6.08 -11.88 -13.02
C PHE A 2 4.79 -11.79 -12.20
N LEU A 3 3.62 -11.73 -12.81
CA LEU A 3 2.31 -11.64 -12.15
C LEU A 3 1.40 -12.81 -12.56
N ASP A 4 1.89 -14.03 -12.42
CA ASP A 4 1.15 -15.24 -12.75
C ASP A 4 0.18 -15.60 -11.62
N TRP A 5 -0.82 -14.74 -11.41
CA TRP A 5 -1.82 -14.90 -10.38
C TRP A 5 -3.18 -15.29 -10.96
N ASP A 6 -3.80 -16.29 -10.38
CA ASP A 6 -5.24 -16.36 -10.26
C ASP A 6 -5.68 -15.68 -8.95
N ALA A 7 -6.98 -15.52 -8.76
CA ALA A 7 -7.52 -14.82 -7.61
C ALA A 7 -7.13 -15.47 -6.27
N ASP A 8 -7.11 -16.79 -6.20
CA ASP A 8 -6.78 -17.53 -4.97
C ASP A 8 -5.28 -17.49 -4.67
N GLY A 9 -4.45 -17.65 -5.70
CA GLY A 9 -3.00 -17.54 -5.59
C GLY A 9 -2.57 -16.15 -5.13
N PHE A 10 -3.20 -15.11 -5.67
CA PHE A 10 -2.96 -13.73 -5.26
C PHE A 10 -3.32 -13.51 -3.78
N ARG A 11 -4.54 -13.87 -3.36
CA ARG A 11 -4.99 -13.72 -1.97
C ARG A 11 -4.13 -14.49 -0.99
N ARG A 12 -3.77 -15.71 -1.34
CA ARG A 12 -2.86 -16.53 -0.53
C ARG A 12 -1.50 -15.88 -0.38
N GLN A 13 -0.84 -15.50 -1.48
CA GLN A 13 0.46 -14.84 -1.44
C GLN A 13 0.43 -13.53 -0.65
N PHE A 14 -0.62 -12.73 -0.83
CA PHE A 14 -0.81 -11.48 -0.10
C PHE A 14 -0.87 -11.74 1.42
N SER A 15 -1.66 -12.71 1.84
CA SER A 15 -1.83 -13.08 3.26
C SER A 15 -0.56 -13.65 3.87
N GLU A 16 0.11 -14.56 3.17
CA GLU A 16 1.37 -15.17 3.60
C GLU A 16 2.48 -14.14 3.77
N GLY A 17 2.58 -13.18 2.85
CA GLY A 17 3.55 -12.09 2.96
C GLY A 17 3.29 -11.18 4.17
N LEU A 18 2.02 -10.88 4.48
CA LEU A 18 1.68 -10.14 5.69
C LEU A 18 2.06 -10.92 6.97
N VAL A 19 1.81 -12.22 7.01
CA VAL A 19 2.23 -13.07 8.14
C VAL A 19 3.76 -13.08 8.29
N ALA A 20 4.48 -13.22 7.18
CA ALA A 20 5.95 -13.22 7.18
C ALA A 20 6.54 -11.89 7.69
N MET A 21 5.88 -10.76 7.40
CA MET A 21 6.30 -9.45 7.91
C MET A 21 6.22 -9.36 9.44
N LEU A 22 5.23 -10.01 10.08
CA LEU A 22 5.08 -10.00 11.54
C LEU A 22 6.17 -10.77 12.28
N GLN A 23 6.98 -11.58 11.58
CA GLN A 23 8.15 -12.23 12.17
C GLN A 23 9.32 -11.24 12.36
N ARG A 24 9.22 -10.06 11.80
CA ARG A 24 10.19 -8.98 11.99
C ARG A 24 9.73 -8.12 13.17
N ASP A 25 10.59 -7.89 14.13
CA ASP A 25 10.29 -7.03 15.29
C ASP A 25 10.42 -5.55 14.87
N SER A 26 9.58 -5.15 13.91
CA SER A 26 9.57 -3.83 13.28
C SER A 26 8.20 -3.16 13.44
N PRO A 27 8.14 -1.96 14.04
CA PRO A 27 6.93 -1.17 14.11
C PRO A 27 6.31 -0.89 12.75
N GLY A 28 7.14 -0.62 11.73
CA GLY A 28 6.69 -0.35 10.37
C GLY A 28 5.98 -1.55 9.73
N ALA A 29 6.54 -2.76 9.90
CA ALA A 29 5.91 -4.00 9.43
C ALA A 29 4.59 -4.26 10.17
N TRP A 30 4.57 -4.10 11.48
CA TRP A 30 3.36 -4.28 12.29
C TRP A 30 2.24 -3.30 11.89
N ILE A 31 2.57 -2.00 11.69
CA ILE A 31 1.64 -0.97 11.23
C ILE A 31 1.06 -1.35 9.87
N LEU A 32 1.90 -1.79 8.93
CA LEU A 32 1.49 -2.20 7.60
C LEU A 32 0.49 -3.36 7.66
N VAL A 33 0.81 -4.41 8.43
CA VAL A 33 -0.05 -5.59 8.55
C VAL A 33 -1.36 -5.25 9.24
N LEU A 34 -1.32 -4.48 10.34
CA LEU A 34 -2.51 -4.00 11.03
C LEU A 34 -3.43 -3.24 10.07
N ALA A 35 -2.90 -2.27 9.32
CA ALA A 35 -3.69 -1.44 8.42
C ALA A 35 -4.32 -2.25 7.27
N ASN A 36 -3.61 -3.23 6.72
CA ASN A 36 -4.13 -4.11 5.67
C ASN A 36 -5.18 -5.08 6.21
N SER A 37 -5.00 -5.64 7.40
CA SER A 37 -5.98 -6.53 8.04
C SER A 37 -7.34 -5.87 8.27
N MET A 38 -7.37 -4.54 8.36
CA MET A 38 -8.62 -3.79 8.57
C MET A 38 -9.45 -3.61 7.29
N GLN A 39 -8.90 -3.93 6.12
CA GLN A 39 -9.58 -3.72 4.83
C GLN A 39 -10.46 -4.91 4.41
N ASP A 40 -10.20 -6.08 4.99
CA ASP A 40 -10.91 -7.31 4.65
C ASP A 40 -11.27 -8.11 5.91
N PRO A 41 -12.52 -8.60 6.06
CA PRO A 41 -12.94 -9.35 7.24
C PRO A 41 -12.20 -10.68 7.43
N GLN A 42 -11.86 -11.38 6.35
CA GLN A 42 -11.15 -12.66 6.39
C GLN A 42 -9.70 -12.45 6.81
N LEU A 43 -9.02 -11.45 6.21
CA LEU A 43 -7.67 -11.05 6.63
C LEU A 43 -7.64 -10.65 8.11
N ARG A 44 -8.63 -9.90 8.57
CA ARG A 44 -8.72 -9.49 9.97
C ARG A 44 -8.88 -10.67 10.91
N ALA A 45 -9.74 -11.62 10.56
CA ALA A 45 -9.93 -12.82 11.38
C ALA A 45 -8.65 -13.66 11.43
N ALA A 46 -7.99 -13.86 10.28
CA ALA A 46 -6.77 -14.66 10.18
C ALA A 46 -5.56 -14.02 10.87
N LEU A 47 -5.40 -12.69 10.77
CA LEU A 47 -4.22 -11.97 11.25
C LEU A 47 -4.36 -11.44 12.70
N ARG A 48 -5.53 -11.52 13.32
CA ARG A 48 -5.77 -10.97 14.67
C ARG A 48 -4.80 -11.53 15.72
N GLY A 49 -4.66 -12.85 15.80
CA GLY A 49 -3.72 -13.50 16.73
C GLY A 49 -2.27 -13.11 16.47
N PRO A 50 -1.75 -13.33 15.25
CA PRO A 50 -0.39 -12.92 14.88
C PRO A 50 -0.08 -11.43 15.13
N ILE A 51 -1.03 -10.51 14.88
CA ILE A 51 -0.86 -9.07 15.16
C ILE A 51 -0.71 -8.83 16.67
N GLN A 52 -1.52 -9.50 17.50
CA GLN A 52 -1.45 -9.37 18.96
C GLN A 52 -0.13 -9.91 19.53
N GLU A 53 0.32 -11.05 19.03
CA GLU A 53 1.62 -11.64 19.43
C GLU A 53 2.78 -10.73 19.06
N ALA A 54 2.80 -10.21 17.83
CA ALA A 54 3.83 -9.28 17.39
C ALA A 54 3.80 -7.96 18.19
N TYR A 55 2.61 -7.48 18.54
CA TYR A 55 2.48 -6.30 19.42
C TYR A 55 3.11 -6.55 20.79
N GLY A 56 2.83 -7.69 21.41
CA GLY A 56 3.43 -8.05 22.71
C GLY A 56 4.97 -8.12 22.68
N ARG A 57 5.56 -8.59 21.56
CA ARG A 57 7.02 -8.55 21.40
C ARG A 57 7.54 -7.11 21.27
N LEU A 58 6.87 -6.27 20.50
CA LEU A 58 7.26 -4.87 20.31
C LEU A 58 7.14 -3.98 21.57
N GLU A 59 6.20 -4.29 22.46
CA GLU A 59 6.08 -3.57 23.75
C GLU A 59 7.30 -3.78 24.67
N GLY A 60 7.96 -4.93 24.54
CA GLY A 60 9.08 -5.32 25.40
C GLY A 60 10.47 -4.86 24.92
N ILE A 61 10.58 -4.27 23.74
CA ILE A 61 11.85 -3.88 23.12
C ILE A 61 11.90 -2.39 22.79
N VAL A 62 13.12 -1.84 22.70
CA VAL A 62 13.33 -0.53 22.08
C VAL A 62 13.12 -0.72 20.58
N ALA A 63 12.03 -0.16 20.07
CA ALA A 63 11.65 -0.35 18.67
C ALA A 63 12.69 0.27 17.74
N GLU A 64 13.24 -0.54 16.84
CA GLU A 64 14.08 -0.08 15.73
C GLU A 64 13.21 0.16 14.50
N GLY A 65 13.42 1.28 13.83
CA GLY A 65 12.66 1.64 12.63
C GLY A 65 12.86 3.09 12.21
N SER A 66 12.13 3.52 11.19
CA SER A 66 12.11 4.93 10.81
C SER A 66 11.46 5.77 11.91
N GLU A 67 11.86 7.04 12.04
CA GLU A 67 11.25 7.99 12.99
C GLU A 67 9.72 8.07 12.79
N ASP A 68 9.27 8.07 11.54
CA ASP A 68 7.85 8.06 11.18
C ASP A 68 7.12 6.82 11.73
N ASP A 69 7.70 5.63 11.57
CA ASP A 69 7.09 4.38 12.03
C ASP A 69 7.04 4.31 13.56
N ILE A 70 8.10 4.74 14.23
CA ILE A 70 8.14 4.82 15.68
C ILE A 70 7.09 5.81 16.20
N ALA A 71 6.98 6.98 15.59
CA ALA A 71 5.99 7.98 15.97
C ALA A 71 4.54 7.46 15.78
N VAL A 72 4.25 6.79 14.67
CA VAL A 72 2.94 6.17 14.41
C VAL A 72 2.66 5.06 15.42
N PHE A 73 3.62 4.18 15.67
CA PHE A 73 3.48 3.09 16.66
C PHE A 73 3.16 3.62 18.05
N ASN A 74 3.89 4.65 18.51
CA ASN A 74 3.64 5.27 19.81
C ASN A 74 2.23 5.90 19.89
N ARG A 75 1.79 6.58 18.84
CA ARG A 75 0.42 7.13 18.79
C ARG A 75 -0.65 6.03 18.85
N ILE A 76 -0.42 4.88 18.22
CA ILE A 76 -1.33 3.73 18.32
C ILE A 76 -1.35 3.20 19.76
N ARG A 77 -0.18 3.05 20.38
CA ARG A 77 -0.03 2.56 21.76
C ARG A 77 -0.73 3.47 22.78
N GLU A 78 -0.60 4.79 22.63
CA GLU A 78 -1.26 5.79 23.49
C GLU A 78 -2.78 5.82 23.30
N GLY A 79 -3.26 5.59 22.06
CA GLY A 79 -4.67 5.68 21.71
C GLY A 79 -5.53 4.47 22.06
N THR A 80 -5.01 3.48 22.78
CA THR A 80 -5.63 2.20 23.12
C THR A 80 -5.94 1.34 21.87
N PRO A 81 -5.13 0.32 21.55
CA PRO A 81 -5.23 -0.50 20.34
C PRO A 81 -6.61 -1.13 20.09
N HIS A 82 -7.38 -1.36 21.18
CA HIS A 82 -8.73 -1.95 21.08
C HIS A 82 -9.73 -1.10 20.30
N HIS A 83 -9.56 0.22 20.24
CA HIS A 83 -10.43 1.09 19.47
C HIS A 83 -10.19 0.98 17.96
N LEU A 84 -8.96 0.72 17.53
CA LEU A 84 -8.63 0.57 16.12
C LEU A 84 -9.39 -0.58 15.47
N PHE A 85 -9.55 -1.71 16.17
CA PHE A 85 -10.29 -2.87 15.68
C PHE A 85 -11.82 -2.68 15.66
N ARG A 86 -12.36 -1.67 16.36
CA ARG A 86 -13.81 -1.44 16.46
C ARG A 86 -14.35 -0.48 15.40
N HIS A 87 -13.53 0.36 14.79
CA HIS A 87 -13.97 1.49 13.97
C HIS A 87 -13.82 1.28 12.46
N TRP A 88 -13.75 0.03 12.01
CA TRP A 88 -13.85 -0.21 10.58
C TRP A 88 -15.33 -0.22 10.18
N HIS A 89 -15.73 0.73 9.36
CA HIS A 89 -17.03 0.78 8.75
C HIS A 89 -16.89 0.87 7.24
N SER A 90 -17.55 -0.03 6.56
CA SER A 90 -17.86 0.11 5.15
C SER A 90 -19.37 0.32 5.07
N ALA A 91 -19.79 1.40 4.47
CA ALA A 91 -21.20 1.66 4.17
C ALA A 91 -21.31 1.92 2.67
N SER A 92 -22.28 1.27 2.04
CA SER A 92 -22.67 1.58 0.67
C SER A 92 -24.02 2.31 0.68
N ARG A 93 -24.10 3.38 -0.10
CA ARG A 93 -25.34 4.09 -0.37
C ARG A 93 -25.39 4.42 -1.85
N ASP A 94 -26.38 3.89 -2.53
CA ASP A 94 -26.53 3.99 -3.99
C ASP A 94 -25.25 3.50 -4.71
N ALA A 95 -24.63 4.36 -5.53
CA ALA A 95 -23.38 4.10 -6.24
C ALA A 95 -22.12 4.44 -5.40
N TRP A 96 -22.26 4.84 -4.13
CA TRP A 96 -21.15 5.28 -3.29
C TRP A 96 -20.76 4.21 -2.28
N ARG A 97 -19.46 3.97 -2.15
CA ARG A 97 -18.89 3.18 -1.06
C ARG A 97 -18.06 4.09 -0.17
N LEU A 98 -18.46 4.18 1.10
CA LEU A 98 -17.69 4.87 2.12
C LEU A 98 -16.82 3.85 2.86
N VAL A 99 -15.51 4.03 2.80
CA VAL A 99 -14.54 3.20 3.53
C VAL A 99 -13.82 4.08 4.55
N THR A 100 -13.85 3.67 5.80
CA THR A 100 -13.15 4.36 6.88
C THR A 100 -12.00 3.48 7.36
N ASN A 101 -10.76 3.96 7.21
CA ASN A 101 -9.59 3.32 7.80
C ASN A 101 -8.93 4.31 8.77
N PRO A 102 -9.07 4.10 10.11
CA PRO A 102 -8.46 5.00 11.09
C PRO A 102 -6.94 5.08 11.01
N MET A 103 -6.28 4.03 10.51
CA MET A 103 -4.82 4.04 10.28
C MET A 103 -4.37 5.13 9.30
N ARG A 104 -5.24 5.53 8.35
CA ARG A 104 -4.92 6.62 7.42
C ARG A 104 -4.78 7.99 8.08
N GLN A 105 -5.43 8.21 9.22
CA GLN A 105 -5.28 9.44 10.01
C GLN A 105 -3.91 9.54 10.67
N LEU A 106 -3.23 8.40 10.84
CA LEU A 106 -1.89 8.33 11.43
C LEU A 106 -0.78 8.49 10.38
N ARG A 107 -1.13 8.50 9.08
CA ARG A 107 -0.17 8.61 8.00
C ARG A 107 0.65 9.90 8.14
N PRO A 108 2.00 9.82 8.13
CA PRO A 108 2.85 10.99 8.10
C PRO A 108 2.57 11.87 6.87
N MET A 109 2.47 13.18 7.08
CA MET A 109 2.34 14.12 5.97
C MET A 109 3.71 14.35 5.32
N ARG A 110 3.94 13.74 4.18
CA ARG A 110 5.20 13.87 3.42
C ARG A 110 5.14 14.97 2.35
N LEU A 111 3.97 15.56 2.11
CA LEU A 111 3.83 16.68 1.19
C LEU A 111 4.28 17.98 1.87
N SER A 112 5.10 18.77 1.16
CA SER A 112 5.31 20.16 1.49
C SER A 112 3.95 20.88 1.55
N ARG A 113 3.77 21.75 2.54
CA ARG A 113 2.58 22.64 2.62
C ARG A 113 2.63 23.77 1.58
N ASP A 114 3.74 23.87 0.85
CA ASP A 114 3.89 24.90 -0.18
C ASP A 114 2.95 24.62 -1.36
N PRO A 115 2.34 25.65 -1.93
CA PRO A 115 1.50 25.49 -3.10
C PRO A 115 2.29 24.87 -4.25
N LEU A 116 1.72 23.87 -4.91
CA LEU A 116 2.30 23.29 -6.10
C LEU A 116 2.29 24.33 -7.21
N LYS A 117 3.47 24.77 -7.66
CA LYS A 117 3.62 25.70 -8.79
C LYS A 117 3.47 25.00 -10.15
N SER A 118 3.63 23.69 -10.20
CA SER A 118 3.53 22.85 -11.40
C SER A 118 3.08 21.45 -11.03
N LEU A 119 2.36 20.78 -11.92
CA LEU A 119 2.06 19.33 -11.82
C LEU A 119 3.27 18.47 -12.08
N TYR A 120 4.29 19.00 -12.74
CA TYR A 120 5.56 18.34 -12.97
C TYR A 120 6.62 18.88 -11.99
N ARG A 121 7.37 17.95 -11.41
CA ARG A 121 8.56 18.20 -10.59
C ARG A 121 9.57 17.12 -10.92
N ASP A 122 10.84 17.51 -11.11
CA ASP A 122 11.91 16.54 -11.32
C ASP A 122 12.01 15.54 -10.16
N PHE A 123 12.41 14.31 -10.48
CA PHE A 123 12.68 13.30 -9.48
C PHE A 123 13.89 13.72 -8.64
N ASP A 124 13.74 13.63 -7.33
CA ASP A 124 14.82 13.87 -6.37
C ASP A 124 15.26 12.54 -5.73
N PRO A 125 16.45 12.02 -6.05
CA PRO A 125 16.94 10.77 -5.48
C PRO A 125 17.24 10.87 -3.98
N GLN A 126 17.36 12.06 -3.41
CA GLN A 126 17.56 12.26 -1.96
C GLN A 126 16.22 12.22 -1.18
N ALA A 127 15.12 12.57 -1.83
CA ALA A 127 13.80 12.45 -1.24
C ALA A 127 13.38 10.98 -1.08
N PHE A 128 12.32 10.73 -0.30
CA PHE A 128 11.74 9.40 -0.19
C PHE A 128 11.26 8.93 -1.58
N ASN A 129 11.66 7.71 -1.94
CA ASN A 129 11.27 7.05 -3.19
C ASN A 129 11.20 5.53 -2.99
N PHE A 130 10.62 4.82 -3.95
CA PHE A 130 10.37 3.38 -3.85
C PHE A 130 11.57 2.49 -4.19
N SER A 131 12.74 3.06 -4.50
CA SER A 131 13.98 2.30 -4.69
C SER A 131 14.80 2.15 -3.39
N ARG A 132 14.33 2.71 -2.28
CA ARG A 132 15.06 2.69 -0.99
C ARG A 132 15.22 1.26 -0.46
N PRO A 133 16.44 0.83 -0.05
CA PRO A 133 16.69 -0.54 0.41
C PRO A 133 15.85 -0.97 1.63
N HIS A 134 15.51 -0.04 2.53
CA HIS A 134 14.71 -0.37 3.71
C HIS A 134 13.27 -0.76 3.38
N LEU A 135 12.80 -0.57 2.12
CA LEU A 135 11.50 -1.02 1.64
C LEU A 135 11.50 -2.46 1.14
N GLU A 136 12.66 -3.12 1.05
CA GLU A 136 12.76 -4.51 0.62
C GLU A 136 11.75 -5.44 1.34
N PRO A 137 11.53 -5.32 2.67
CA PRO A 137 10.53 -6.12 3.36
C PRO A 137 9.08 -5.86 2.94
N GLU A 138 8.81 -4.71 2.36
CA GLU A 138 7.47 -4.30 1.91
C GLU A 138 7.20 -4.70 0.46
N ILE A 139 8.20 -5.28 -0.24
CA ILE A 139 8.05 -5.74 -1.63
C ILE A 139 7.17 -6.99 -1.64
N PHE A 140 6.04 -6.89 -2.34
CA PHE A 140 5.16 -8.01 -2.61
C PHE A 140 5.68 -8.88 -3.76
N ARG A 141 6.13 -8.22 -4.84
CA ARG A 141 6.68 -8.88 -6.03
C ARG A 141 7.55 -7.94 -6.84
N GLU A 142 8.56 -8.50 -7.50
CA GLU A 142 9.33 -7.82 -8.54
C GLU A 142 9.50 -8.73 -9.77
N GLY A 143 9.64 -8.09 -10.92
CA GLY A 143 9.96 -8.80 -12.17
C GLY A 143 9.59 -7.98 -13.40
N ASP A 144 9.86 -8.58 -14.55
CA ASP A 144 9.64 -7.94 -15.84
C ASP A 144 8.30 -8.35 -16.45
N TRP A 145 7.64 -7.39 -17.06
CA TRP A 145 6.48 -7.61 -17.90
C TRP A 145 6.55 -6.70 -19.12
N GLN A 146 6.49 -7.29 -20.31
CA GLN A 146 6.82 -6.63 -21.57
C GLN A 146 8.24 -6.01 -21.51
N GLU A 147 8.38 -4.73 -21.82
CA GLU A 147 9.66 -4.02 -21.93
C GLU A 147 10.05 -3.30 -20.63
N SER A 148 9.21 -3.39 -19.56
CA SER A 148 9.43 -2.69 -18.31
C SER A 148 9.65 -3.64 -17.14
N SER A 149 10.47 -3.21 -16.18
CA SER A 149 10.56 -3.82 -14.86
C SER A 149 9.50 -3.23 -13.94
N TRP A 150 8.95 -4.05 -13.05
CA TRP A 150 7.89 -3.66 -12.15
C TRP A 150 8.20 -4.05 -10.72
N ARG A 151 8.04 -3.11 -9.80
CA ARG A 151 8.04 -3.39 -8.37
C ARG A 151 6.65 -3.21 -7.82
N VAL A 152 6.15 -4.21 -7.12
CA VAL A 152 4.87 -4.18 -6.43
C VAL A 152 5.13 -4.22 -4.93
N LEU A 153 4.61 -3.23 -4.20
CA LEU A 153 4.80 -3.12 -2.75
C LEU A 153 3.44 -3.15 -2.03
N TYR A 154 3.43 -3.68 -0.82
CA TYR A 154 2.28 -3.48 0.06
C TYR A 154 2.08 -2.00 0.38
N ASN A 155 0.84 -1.54 0.34
CA ASN A 155 0.55 -0.18 0.81
C ASN A 155 0.44 -0.16 2.34
N LYS A 156 1.27 0.63 3.01
CA LYS A 156 1.27 0.76 4.48
C LYS A 156 -0.01 1.40 5.02
N PHE A 157 -0.68 2.25 4.24
CA PHE A 157 -1.91 2.94 4.62
C PHE A 157 -3.00 2.72 3.56
N PRO A 158 -3.50 1.48 3.41
CA PRO A 158 -4.44 1.14 2.36
C PRO A 158 -5.78 1.87 2.53
N PHE A 159 -6.46 2.16 1.42
CA PHE A 159 -7.82 2.68 1.40
C PHE A 159 -8.82 1.69 0.77
N ALA A 160 -8.33 0.57 0.30
CA ALA A 160 -9.12 -0.48 -0.33
C ALA A 160 -8.62 -1.86 0.10
N PRO A 161 -9.40 -2.92 -0.04
CA PRO A 161 -8.94 -4.29 0.13
C PRO A 161 -7.81 -4.62 -0.85
N TRP A 162 -6.86 -5.46 -0.43
CA TRP A 162 -5.82 -6.00 -1.31
C TRP A 162 -5.00 -4.91 -2.01
N HIS A 163 -4.71 -3.84 -1.28
CA HIS A 163 -4.12 -2.62 -1.81
C HIS A 163 -2.60 -2.70 -1.89
N LEU A 164 -2.09 -2.57 -3.11
CA LEU A 164 -0.67 -2.54 -3.42
C LEU A 164 -0.29 -1.22 -4.12
N LEU A 165 1.00 -0.93 -4.17
CA LEU A 165 1.58 0.11 -5.01
C LEU A 165 2.33 -0.56 -6.14
N VAL A 166 2.14 -0.10 -7.37
CA VAL A 166 2.78 -0.63 -8.57
C VAL A 166 3.69 0.44 -9.14
N VAL A 167 4.98 0.16 -9.19
CA VAL A 167 6.04 1.11 -9.57
C VAL A 167 6.74 0.57 -10.81
N PRO A 168 6.59 1.21 -11.99
CA PRO A 168 7.35 0.85 -13.18
C PRO A 168 8.78 1.35 -13.07
N ASP A 169 9.73 0.57 -13.60
CA ASP A 169 11.13 0.93 -13.78
C ASP A 169 11.72 1.66 -12.55
N VAL A 170 11.57 1.04 -11.37
CA VAL A 170 11.83 1.65 -10.06
C VAL A 170 13.20 2.33 -9.92
N HIS A 171 14.19 1.90 -10.70
CA HIS A 171 15.54 2.46 -10.69
C HIS A 171 15.76 3.59 -11.71
N ALA A 172 14.79 3.83 -12.61
CA ALA A 172 14.87 4.91 -13.60
C ALA A 172 14.57 6.31 -13.01
N GLY A 173 14.05 6.37 -11.77
CA GLY A 173 13.77 7.65 -11.11
C GLY A 173 12.68 8.46 -11.82
N LEU A 174 11.64 7.80 -12.29
CA LEU A 174 10.54 8.46 -12.99
C LEU A 174 9.75 9.35 -12.01
N PRO A 175 9.54 10.64 -12.31
CA PRO A 175 8.74 11.51 -11.47
C PRO A 175 7.25 11.10 -11.50
N GLN A 176 6.48 11.50 -10.48
CA GLN A 176 5.03 11.24 -10.39
C GLN A 176 4.26 12.11 -11.40
N TYR A 177 4.54 11.85 -12.66
CA TYR A 177 3.95 12.52 -13.81
C TYR A 177 3.59 11.47 -14.88
N LEU A 178 2.32 11.45 -15.27
CA LEU A 178 1.81 10.45 -16.23
C LEU A 178 2.11 10.91 -17.65
N THR A 179 2.96 10.15 -18.33
CA THR A 179 3.19 10.28 -19.78
C THR A 179 2.26 9.35 -20.57
N GLU A 180 2.15 9.57 -21.87
CA GLU A 180 1.40 8.68 -22.74
C GLU A 180 1.94 7.25 -22.71
N ASP A 181 3.26 7.09 -22.71
CA ASP A 181 3.90 5.77 -22.67
C ASP A 181 3.62 5.04 -21.36
N ASN A 182 3.80 5.70 -20.21
CA ASN A 182 3.49 5.13 -18.90
C ASN A 182 2.00 4.78 -18.78
N HIS A 183 1.13 5.61 -19.35
CA HIS A 183 -0.31 5.32 -19.38
C HIS A 183 -0.61 4.08 -20.24
N ARG A 184 -0.01 3.98 -21.42
CA ARG A 184 -0.20 2.82 -22.31
C ARG A 184 0.30 1.52 -21.65
N GLN A 185 1.47 1.57 -21.01
CA GLN A 185 2.04 0.43 -20.31
C GLN A 185 1.12 -0.04 -19.16
N VAL A 186 0.67 0.87 -18.29
CA VAL A 186 -0.19 0.50 -17.17
C VAL A 186 -1.56 0.00 -17.63
N MET A 187 -2.13 0.56 -18.70
CA MET A 187 -3.40 0.07 -19.28
C MET A 187 -3.24 -1.35 -19.84
N GLY A 188 -2.11 -1.65 -20.50
CA GLY A 188 -1.78 -3.01 -20.92
C GLY A 188 -1.68 -3.97 -19.75
N LEU A 189 -1.00 -3.56 -18.67
CA LEU A 189 -0.88 -4.37 -17.43
C LEU A 189 -2.25 -4.63 -16.79
N VAL A 190 -3.10 -3.61 -16.69
CA VAL A 190 -4.46 -3.75 -16.16
C VAL A 190 -5.30 -4.70 -17.00
N GLY A 191 -5.25 -4.55 -18.32
CA GLY A 191 -5.96 -5.45 -19.25
C GLY A 191 -5.54 -6.91 -19.03
N TRP A 192 -4.24 -7.16 -18.95
CA TRP A 192 -3.71 -8.51 -18.70
C TRP A 192 -4.09 -9.06 -17.31
N LEU A 193 -4.06 -8.23 -16.28
CA LEU A 193 -4.45 -8.62 -14.91
C LEU A 193 -5.95 -8.89 -14.80
N SER A 194 -6.80 -8.09 -15.47
CA SER A 194 -8.25 -8.20 -15.35
C SER A 194 -8.80 -9.52 -15.89
N GLU A 195 -8.08 -10.17 -16.81
CA GLU A 195 -8.42 -11.51 -17.31
C GLU A 195 -8.21 -12.63 -16.28
N ARG A 196 -7.35 -12.40 -15.28
CA ARG A 196 -6.88 -13.39 -14.31
C ARG A 196 -7.35 -13.09 -12.88
N LEU A 197 -7.55 -11.83 -12.59
CA LEU A 197 -7.88 -11.32 -11.27
C LEU A 197 -9.13 -10.41 -11.37
N PRO A 198 -10.33 -11.00 -11.34
CA PRO A 198 -11.56 -10.22 -11.41
C PRO A 198 -11.64 -9.16 -10.30
N GLY A 199 -12.12 -7.98 -10.67
CA GLY A 199 -12.24 -6.86 -9.73
C GLY A 199 -10.95 -6.05 -9.54
N VAL A 200 -9.91 -6.29 -10.35
CA VAL A 200 -8.70 -5.47 -10.31
C VAL A 200 -9.02 -4.03 -10.73
N ILE A 201 -8.50 -3.10 -9.95
CA ILE A 201 -8.52 -1.67 -10.26
C ILE A 201 -7.10 -1.11 -10.19
N MET A 202 -6.85 -0.09 -11.01
CA MET A 202 -5.63 0.69 -10.97
C MET A 202 -6.00 2.18 -10.98
N ALA A 203 -5.47 2.92 -10.03
CA ALA A 203 -5.70 4.35 -9.92
C ALA A 203 -4.37 5.12 -9.93
N TYR A 204 -4.40 6.33 -10.47
CA TYR A 204 -3.27 7.24 -10.50
C TYR A 204 -3.63 8.54 -9.79
N ASN A 205 -2.72 9.03 -8.96
CA ASN A 205 -2.79 10.35 -8.35
C ASN A 205 -1.57 11.18 -8.77
N SER A 206 -1.78 12.34 -9.37
CA SER A 206 -0.69 13.30 -9.56
C SER A 206 -0.30 13.96 -8.24
N LEU A 207 0.81 14.70 -8.22
CA LEU A 207 1.21 15.51 -7.06
C LEU A 207 0.11 16.49 -6.65
N GLY A 208 -0.58 17.08 -7.63
CA GLY A 208 -1.73 17.98 -7.38
C GLY A 208 -3.00 17.28 -6.88
N ALA A 209 -3.09 15.98 -7.04
CA ALA A 209 -4.21 15.14 -6.59
C ALA A 209 -3.88 14.30 -5.35
N GLY A 210 -2.87 14.71 -4.57
CA GLY A 210 -2.56 14.12 -3.27
C GLY A 210 -1.58 12.95 -3.29
N ALA A 211 -0.82 12.73 -4.37
CA ALA A 211 0.33 11.84 -4.32
C ALA A 211 1.35 12.38 -3.31
N SER A 212 1.81 11.55 -2.39
CA SER A 212 2.74 11.95 -1.32
C SER A 212 4.20 11.68 -1.65
N VAL A 213 4.47 11.02 -2.77
CA VAL A 213 5.81 10.64 -3.22
C VAL A 213 5.96 11.04 -4.67
N ASN A 214 7.04 11.76 -5.00
CA ASN A 214 7.38 12.12 -6.37
C ASN A 214 8.25 11.03 -7.02
N HIS A 215 7.68 9.85 -7.14
CA HIS A 215 8.22 8.70 -7.86
C HIS A 215 7.03 7.98 -8.48
N LEU A 216 7.05 7.76 -9.79
CA LEU A 216 5.91 7.22 -10.53
C LEU A 216 5.41 5.93 -9.91
N HIS A 217 4.17 5.94 -9.50
CA HIS A 217 3.49 4.77 -8.94
C HIS A 217 2.00 4.84 -9.18
N PHE A 218 1.39 3.68 -9.20
CA PHE A 218 -0.04 3.48 -9.33
C PHE A 218 -0.57 2.78 -8.09
N GLN A 219 -1.83 3.01 -7.77
CA GLN A 219 -2.55 2.37 -6.68
C GLN A 219 -3.30 1.17 -7.26
N PHE A 220 -2.93 -0.02 -6.85
CA PHE A 220 -3.59 -1.27 -7.24
C PHE A 220 -4.50 -1.74 -6.11
N ALA A 221 -5.69 -2.23 -6.42
CA ALA A 221 -6.53 -2.94 -5.47
C ALA A 221 -7.40 -3.98 -6.18
N VAL A 222 -7.96 -4.91 -5.39
CA VAL A 222 -8.95 -5.87 -5.88
C VAL A 222 -10.26 -5.64 -5.14
N MET A 223 -11.31 -5.35 -5.87
CA MET A 223 -12.64 -5.07 -5.34
C MET A 223 -13.57 -6.22 -5.70
N GLU A 224 -14.41 -6.64 -4.76
CA GLU A 224 -15.43 -7.66 -5.02
C GLU A 224 -16.63 -7.09 -5.80
N GLU A 225 -16.83 -5.79 -5.70
CA GLU A 225 -17.92 -5.08 -6.34
C GLU A 225 -17.41 -4.28 -7.54
N THR A 226 -18.20 -4.24 -8.62
CA THR A 226 -17.94 -3.35 -9.76
C THR A 226 -18.09 -1.89 -9.29
N LEU A 227 -17.03 -1.11 -9.45
CA LEU A 227 -17.12 0.32 -9.19
C LEU A 227 -17.95 1.00 -10.29
N PRO A 228 -18.78 1.99 -9.92
CA PRO A 228 -19.44 2.82 -10.91
C PRO A 228 -18.39 3.67 -11.62
N VAL A 229 -18.19 3.45 -12.90
CA VAL A 229 -17.34 4.21 -13.81
C VAL A 229 -18.17 4.80 -14.92
#